data_dc56e4a647035ebf86784460a856ae68
#
_entry.id   dc56e4a647035ebf86784460a856ae68
#
_cell.length_a   1.000
_cell.length_b   1.000
_cell.length_c   1.000
_cell.angle_alpha   90.00
_cell.angle_beta   90.00
_cell.angle_gamma   90.00
#
_symmetry.space_group_name_H-M   'P 1'
#
loop_
_entity.id
_entity.type
_entity.pdbx_description
1 polymer ?
#
loop_
_entity_poly.entity_id
_entity_poly.type
_entity_poly.pdbx_seq_one_letter_code
_entity_poly.pdbx_strand_id
1 'polypeptide(L)'
;LEAATTTAHEKEFFPNVKQFARIWRAYLISEFVDNFGPYPIESFLGENPVFNSEKDDYEFILKDLKEAAAAINTSVLPVEAEGKCDPFDNVKYDPVKWQKYANSLRMRLAMRLSNIDKATAQTEFEDAAKGNKILTADEMFAVKENDGWDVFSGVYTRSFDDQVLSSTVANLLTNLGGIKVTEQRSDLASYVKPANYLGIKYDRHYVANTDNPTKQYWLDGMPENLDPRALKIFCLPDDENAENYIDKYNDRTAKDFVLYTVDENGNPIPNKDNPGEIKIDATRCWNGYPAGSRGGWSPTLAYNQLVTNGYGPGCTLPMLGKDYCQGKSRIFFAAWETYFLLAEASLYGWNTGTTAKEAYENGIKASFEYFGVSEYVNDYLNSTNYNRVGTSVKFDHTTEPTAEQMTYVDGYSKEQKTVTYEYPTASKTLYGKALNDHLTKIITQKFI
;
A
#
# COMPACT_ATOMS: atom_id res chain seq x y z
N LEU A 1 -27.30 -20.34 -18.29
CA LEU A 1 -26.46 -21.46 -17.82
C LEU A 1 -27.29 -22.71 -17.55
N GLU A 2 -28.35 -22.63 -16.75
CA GLU A 2 -29.21 -23.79 -16.41
C GLU A 2 -29.82 -24.45 -17.65
N ALA A 3 -30.09 -23.70 -18.73
CA ALA A 3 -30.63 -24.22 -19.97
C ALA A 3 -29.60 -24.94 -20.87
N ALA A 4 -28.30 -24.78 -20.58
CA ALA A 4 -27.20 -25.34 -21.38
C ALA A 4 -26.56 -26.60 -20.74
N THR A 5 -27.01 -27.00 -19.56
CA THR A 5 -26.44 -28.16 -18.83
C THR A 5 -26.84 -29.48 -19.44
N THR A 6 -25.90 -30.27 -19.90
CA THR A 6 -26.14 -31.55 -20.59
C THR A 6 -25.70 -32.76 -19.76
N THR A 7 -24.68 -32.65 -18.93
CA THR A 7 -24.14 -33.74 -18.13
C THR A 7 -24.65 -33.73 -16.68
N ALA A 8 -24.56 -34.88 -15.99
CA ALA A 8 -24.91 -34.98 -14.57
C ALA A 8 -24.03 -34.05 -13.71
N HIS A 9 -22.73 -33.98 -14.00
CA HIS A 9 -21.79 -33.13 -13.31
C HIS A 9 -22.11 -31.64 -13.49
N GLU A 10 -22.40 -31.19 -14.71
CA GLU A 10 -22.76 -29.79 -14.97
C GLU A 10 -24.01 -29.35 -14.21
N LYS A 11 -25.01 -30.25 -14.07
CA LYS A 11 -26.22 -29.97 -13.31
C LYS A 11 -25.94 -29.75 -11.82
N GLU A 12 -24.91 -30.39 -11.26
CA GLU A 12 -24.51 -30.25 -9.87
C GLU A 12 -23.55 -29.07 -9.66
N PHE A 13 -22.66 -28.78 -10.62
CA PHE A 13 -21.63 -27.76 -10.50
C PHE A 13 -22.09 -26.36 -10.87
N PHE A 14 -22.86 -26.19 -11.94
CA PHE A 14 -23.29 -24.86 -12.41
C PHE A 14 -24.09 -24.02 -11.41
N PRO A 15 -24.85 -24.58 -10.45
CA PRO A 15 -25.39 -23.82 -9.34
C PRO A 15 -24.32 -23.07 -8.54
N ASN A 16 -23.10 -23.63 -8.36
CA ASN A 16 -21.98 -22.94 -7.75
C ASN A 16 -21.49 -21.77 -8.61
N VAL A 17 -21.35 -21.94 -9.91
CA VAL A 17 -20.95 -20.86 -10.86
C VAL A 17 -21.90 -19.68 -10.77
N LYS A 18 -23.20 -19.93 -10.60
CA LYS A 18 -24.19 -18.86 -10.35
C LYS A 18 -23.85 -18.07 -9.07
N GLN A 19 -23.44 -18.75 -7.99
CA GLN A 19 -23.05 -18.08 -6.75
C GLN A 19 -21.74 -17.30 -6.93
N PHE A 20 -20.76 -17.84 -7.64
CA PHE A 20 -19.53 -17.12 -7.97
C PHE A 20 -19.80 -15.82 -8.72
N ALA A 21 -20.70 -15.86 -9.70
CA ALA A 21 -21.13 -14.67 -10.43
C ALA A 21 -21.84 -13.65 -9.51
N ARG A 22 -22.65 -14.09 -8.53
CA ARG A 22 -23.27 -13.21 -7.53
C ARG A 22 -22.22 -12.54 -6.66
N ILE A 23 -21.24 -13.28 -6.17
CA ILE A 23 -20.14 -12.76 -5.34
C ILE A 23 -19.34 -11.72 -6.11
N TRP A 24 -18.98 -12.03 -7.38
CA TRP A 24 -18.24 -11.09 -8.23
C TRP A 24 -19.05 -9.84 -8.55
N ARG A 25 -20.33 -9.99 -8.83
CA ARG A 25 -21.25 -8.86 -9.01
C ARG A 25 -21.31 -7.97 -7.77
N ALA A 26 -21.40 -8.56 -6.57
CA ALA A 26 -21.40 -7.82 -5.31
C ALA A 26 -20.12 -7.00 -5.14
N TYR A 27 -18.95 -7.58 -5.48
CA TYR A 27 -17.69 -6.86 -5.52
C TYR A 27 -17.74 -5.66 -6.48
N LEU A 28 -18.17 -5.88 -7.76
CA LEU A 28 -18.22 -4.82 -8.74
C LEU A 28 -19.18 -3.69 -8.36
N ILE A 29 -20.33 -4.01 -7.78
CA ILE A 29 -21.29 -3.01 -7.29
C ILE A 29 -20.66 -2.23 -6.13
N SER A 30 -19.96 -2.89 -5.20
CA SER A 30 -19.30 -2.21 -4.08
C SER A 30 -18.24 -1.21 -4.55
N GLU A 31 -17.42 -1.58 -5.55
CA GLU A 31 -16.44 -0.67 -6.14
C GLU A 31 -17.11 0.52 -6.86
N PHE A 32 -18.24 0.26 -7.51
CA PHE A 32 -18.99 1.34 -8.15
C PHE A 32 -19.56 2.32 -7.11
N VAL A 33 -20.26 1.79 -6.10
CA VAL A 33 -20.89 2.61 -5.04
C VAL A 33 -19.87 3.44 -4.28
N ASP A 34 -18.74 2.84 -3.93
CA ASP A 34 -17.66 3.53 -3.20
C ASP A 34 -17.01 4.66 -4.00
N ASN A 35 -16.98 4.56 -5.33
CA ASN A 35 -16.30 5.55 -6.19
C ASN A 35 -17.25 6.56 -6.83
N PHE A 36 -18.50 6.18 -7.09
CA PHE A 36 -19.43 6.98 -7.89
C PHE A 36 -20.77 7.26 -7.20
N GLY A 37 -21.03 6.64 -6.04
CA GLY A 37 -22.31 6.77 -5.33
C GLY A 37 -23.38 5.79 -5.79
N PRO A 38 -24.67 6.12 -5.61
CA PRO A 38 -25.78 5.20 -5.78
C PRO A 38 -25.80 4.42 -7.10
N TYR A 39 -26.21 3.14 -7.04
CA TYR A 39 -26.27 2.22 -8.17
C TYR A 39 -27.72 1.76 -8.44
N PRO A 40 -28.17 1.62 -9.70
CA PRO A 40 -29.52 1.19 -10.02
C PRO A 40 -29.64 -0.35 -10.03
N ILE A 41 -29.67 -1.00 -8.89
CA ILE A 41 -29.62 -2.46 -8.75
C ILE A 41 -30.72 -3.17 -9.55
N GLU A 42 -31.95 -2.68 -9.47
CA GLU A 42 -33.11 -3.34 -10.10
C GLU A 42 -33.38 -2.85 -11.52
N SER A 43 -32.82 -1.71 -11.90
CA SER A 43 -33.22 -0.98 -13.11
C SER A 43 -32.16 -0.94 -14.20
N PHE A 44 -31.02 -1.63 -14.03
CA PHE A 44 -29.89 -1.54 -14.97
C PHE A 44 -30.22 -2.05 -16.40
N LEU A 45 -31.28 -2.82 -16.56
CA LEU A 45 -31.80 -3.26 -17.87
C LEU A 45 -32.94 -2.39 -18.39
N GLY A 46 -33.40 -1.39 -17.65
CA GLY A 46 -34.48 -0.51 -17.99
C GLY A 46 -34.06 0.73 -18.78
N GLU A 47 -35.00 1.32 -19.51
CA GLU A 47 -34.76 2.59 -20.25
C GLU A 47 -34.61 3.80 -19.32
N ASN A 48 -35.19 3.73 -18.10
CA ASN A 48 -35.15 4.78 -17.09
C ASN A 48 -34.71 4.17 -15.77
N PRO A 49 -33.38 4.09 -15.49
CA PRO A 49 -32.89 3.49 -14.27
C PRO A 49 -33.28 4.32 -13.05
N VAL A 50 -33.78 3.64 -12.01
CA VAL A 50 -34.03 4.23 -10.71
C VAL A 50 -32.82 3.90 -9.81
N PHE A 51 -32.15 4.93 -9.33
CA PHE A 51 -31.01 4.77 -8.42
C PHE A 51 -31.51 4.55 -6.99
N ASN A 52 -30.93 3.56 -6.34
CA ASN A 52 -31.15 3.28 -4.91
C ASN A 52 -30.37 4.28 -4.07
N SER A 53 -30.59 4.29 -2.74
CA SER A 53 -29.62 4.94 -1.86
C SER A 53 -28.38 4.07 -1.67
N GLU A 54 -27.23 4.68 -1.32
CA GLU A 54 -26.02 3.91 -0.99
C GLU A 54 -26.27 2.92 0.15
N LYS A 55 -27.16 3.25 1.08
CA LYS A 55 -27.58 2.35 2.16
C LYS A 55 -28.27 1.10 1.60
N ASP A 56 -29.24 1.27 0.70
CA ASP A 56 -29.95 0.15 0.10
C ASP A 56 -29.02 -0.71 -0.76
N ASP A 57 -28.05 -0.07 -1.44
CA ASP A 57 -27.03 -0.77 -2.20
C ASP A 57 -26.13 -1.63 -1.31
N TYR A 58 -25.68 -1.11 -0.18
CA TYR A 58 -24.90 -1.87 0.80
C TYR A 58 -25.71 -3.00 1.47
N GLU A 59 -26.98 -2.77 1.80
CA GLU A 59 -27.87 -3.82 2.31
C GLU A 59 -28.04 -4.95 1.30
N PHE A 60 -28.22 -4.61 0.01
CA PHE A 60 -28.29 -5.59 -1.07
C PHE A 60 -26.98 -6.38 -1.21
N ILE A 61 -25.82 -5.70 -1.27
CA ILE A 61 -24.51 -6.34 -1.43
C ILE A 61 -24.22 -7.31 -0.29
N LEU A 62 -24.41 -6.89 0.95
CA LEU A 62 -24.16 -7.72 2.14
C LEU A 62 -25.08 -8.96 2.17
N LYS A 63 -26.36 -8.76 1.84
CA LYS A 63 -27.33 -9.86 1.72
C LYS A 63 -26.96 -10.82 0.58
N ASP A 64 -26.59 -10.30 -0.60
CA ASP A 64 -26.25 -11.12 -1.77
C ASP A 64 -25.01 -11.98 -1.49
N LEU A 65 -23.99 -11.42 -0.84
CA LEU A 65 -22.79 -12.15 -0.40
C LEU A 65 -23.11 -13.25 0.60
N LYS A 66 -23.94 -12.95 1.60
CA LYS A 66 -24.38 -13.91 2.64
C LYS A 66 -25.11 -15.10 2.02
N GLU A 67 -26.10 -14.82 1.20
CA GLU A 67 -26.91 -15.84 0.54
C GLU A 67 -26.09 -16.67 -0.45
N ALA A 68 -25.22 -16.02 -1.23
CA ALA A 68 -24.36 -16.72 -2.17
C ALA A 68 -23.38 -17.65 -1.47
N ALA A 69 -22.71 -17.18 -0.40
CA ALA A 69 -21.82 -18.03 0.41
C ALA A 69 -22.51 -19.25 1.01
N ALA A 70 -23.76 -19.08 1.50
CA ALA A 70 -24.56 -20.16 2.06
C ALA A 70 -25.06 -21.15 1.01
N ALA A 71 -25.28 -20.70 -0.23
CA ALA A 71 -25.79 -21.54 -1.31
C ALA A 71 -24.73 -22.33 -2.07
N ILE A 72 -23.43 -22.06 -1.84
CA ILE A 72 -22.33 -22.82 -2.44
C ILE A 72 -22.31 -24.25 -1.89
N ASN A 73 -22.37 -25.22 -2.81
CA ASN A 73 -22.12 -26.62 -2.45
C ASN A 73 -20.62 -26.92 -2.56
N THR A 74 -19.95 -26.93 -1.41
CA THR A 74 -18.50 -27.17 -1.32
C THR A 74 -18.07 -28.61 -1.62
N SER A 75 -19.02 -29.55 -1.75
CA SER A 75 -18.72 -30.95 -2.06
C SER A 75 -18.59 -31.21 -3.56
N VAL A 76 -19.02 -30.29 -4.41
CA VAL A 76 -18.98 -30.43 -5.87
C VAL A 76 -17.82 -29.60 -6.42
N LEU A 77 -16.72 -30.29 -6.74
CA LEU A 77 -15.51 -29.66 -7.25
C LEU A 77 -15.58 -29.50 -8.77
N PRO A 78 -14.92 -28.49 -9.36
CA PRO A 78 -14.81 -28.34 -10.81
C PRO A 78 -13.97 -29.47 -11.41
N VAL A 79 -14.28 -29.83 -12.66
CA VAL A 79 -13.32 -30.60 -13.47
C VAL A 79 -12.22 -29.68 -14.00
N GLU A 80 -11.09 -30.24 -14.45
CA GLU A 80 -9.93 -29.46 -14.89
C GLU A 80 -10.26 -28.38 -15.94
N ALA A 81 -11.13 -28.70 -16.91
CA ALA A 81 -11.53 -27.77 -17.95
C ALA A 81 -12.32 -26.57 -17.40
N GLU A 82 -13.19 -26.81 -16.42
CA GLU A 82 -13.95 -25.76 -15.74
C GLU A 82 -13.02 -24.87 -14.90
N GLY A 83 -12.10 -25.47 -14.14
CA GLY A 83 -11.14 -24.75 -13.35
C GLY A 83 -10.24 -23.82 -14.15
N LYS A 84 -9.91 -24.17 -15.39
CA LYS A 84 -9.14 -23.32 -16.31
C LYS A 84 -9.91 -22.09 -16.82
N CYS A 85 -11.22 -22.06 -16.65
CA CYS A 85 -12.04 -20.90 -17.03
C CYS A 85 -12.12 -19.83 -15.93
N ASP A 86 -11.63 -20.12 -14.72
CA ASP A 86 -11.57 -19.12 -13.65
C ASP A 86 -10.48 -18.07 -13.98
N PRO A 87 -10.78 -16.78 -13.95
CA PRO A 87 -9.77 -15.74 -14.10
C PRO A 87 -8.73 -15.73 -12.95
N PHE A 88 -9.06 -16.35 -11.83
CA PHE A 88 -8.18 -16.48 -10.67
C PHE A 88 -7.42 -17.81 -10.73
N ASP A 89 -6.23 -17.82 -11.33
CA ASP A 89 -5.42 -19.01 -11.60
C ASP A 89 -5.16 -19.89 -10.37
N ASN A 90 -5.09 -19.30 -9.19
CA ASN A 90 -4.89 -20.02 -7.94
C ASN A 90 -6.19 -20.51 -7.29
N VAL A 91 -7.34 -20.00 -7.74
CA VAL A 91 -8.67 -20.37 -7.20
C VAL A 91 -9.30 -21.50 -8.00
N LYS A 92 -9.30 -21.40 -9.34
CA LYS A 92 -9.75 -22.46 -10.26
C LYS A 92 -11.19 -22.91 -10.02
N TYR A 93 -12.08 -21.98 -9.73
CA TYR A 93 -13.48 -22.24 -9.36
C TYR A 93 -13.65 -23.21 -8.17
N ASP A 94 -12.65 -23.30 -7.27
CA ASP A 94 -12.79 -24.03 -6.03
C ASP A 94 -13.91 -23.42 -5.16
N PRO A 95 -14.99 -24.16 -4.88
CA PRO A 95 -16.15 -23.62 -4.17
C PRO A 95 -15.82 -23.21 -2.73
N VAL A 96 -14.86 -23.86 -2.08
CA VAL A 96 -14.42 -23.49 -0.74
C VAL A 96 -13.70 -22.13 -0.77
N LYS A 97 -12.83 -21.90 -1.74
CA LYS A 97 -12.13 -20.62 -1.90
C LYS A 97 -13.10 -19.49 -2.23
N TRP A 98 -14.07 -19.71 -3.11
CA TRP A 98 -15.11 -18.72 -3.41
C TRP A 98 -15.99 -18.40 -2.18
N GLN A 99 -16.33 -19.42 -1.37
CA GLN A 99 -17.05 -19.20 -0.11
C GLN A 99 -16.22 -18.36 0.87
N LYS A 100 -14.91 -18.65 0.98
CA LYS A 100 -13.99 -17.85 1.79
C LYS A 100 -13.91 -16.41 1.32
N TYR A 101 -13.84 -16.18 0.02
CA TYR A 101 -13.83 -14.84 -0.55
C TYR A 101 -15.11 -14.07 -0.22
N ALA A 102 -16.26 -14.70 -0.39
CA ALA A 102 -17.55 -14.05 -0.08
C ALA A 102 -17.62 -13.58 1.37
N ASN A 103 -17.24 -14.43 2.33
CA ASN A 103 -17.22 -14.07 3.75
C ASN A 103 -16.19 -12.97 4.05
N SER A 104 -14.99 -13.08 3.48
CA SER A 104 -13.93 -12.08 3.68
C SER A 104 -14.28 -10.72 3.09
N LEU A 105 -14.86 -10.70 1.90
CA LEU A 105 -15.38 -9.48 1.28
C LEU A 105 -16.52 -8.87 2.11
N ARG A 106 -17.43 -9.71 2.63
CA ARG A 106 -18.51 -9.26 3.50
C ARG A 106 -17.98 -8.62 4.79
N MET A 107 -16.90 -9.17 5.38
CA MET A 107 -16.23 -8.56 6.53
C MET A 107 -15.63 -7.19 6.18
N ARG A 108 -14.97 -7.04 5.01
CA ARG A 108 -14.45 -5.75 4.51
C ARG A 108 -15.56 -4.71 4.40
N LEU A 109 -16.65 -5.07 3.75
CA LEU A 109 -17.76 -4.15 3.51
C LEU A 109 -18.53 -3.82 4.79
N ALA A 110 -18.72 -4.78 5.69
CA ALA A 110 -19.30 -4.53 7.01
C ALA A 110 -18.43 -3.57 7.84
N MET A 111 -17.10 -3.71 7.80
CA MET A 111 -16.19 -2.80 8.51
C MET A 111 -16.29 -1.36 8.01
N ARG A 112 -16.54 -1.12 6.71
CA ARG A 112 -16.77 0.23 6.17
C ARG A 112 -17.97 0.93 6.81
N LEU A 113 -18.97 0.18 7.25
CA LEU A 113 -20.15 0.72 7.93
C LEU A 113 -19.91 1.03 9.42
N SER A 114 -18.76 0.67 9.99
CA SER A 114 -18.50 0.74 11.44
C SER A 114 -18.70 2.12 12.09
N ASN A 115 -18.54 3.20 11.33
CA ASN A 115 -18.73 4.57 11.79
C ASN A 115 -20.10 5.17 11.39
N ILE A 116 -20.87 4.49 10.53
CA ILE A 116 -22.13 5.00 9.96
C ILE A 116 -23.33 4.22 10.54
N ASP A 117 -23.28 2.89 10.49
CA ASP A 117 -24.29 1.98 11.03
C ASP A 117 -23.62 0.84 11.79
N LYS A 118 -23.27 1.13 13.06
CA LYS A 118 -22.52 0.20 13.92
C LYS A 118 -23.25 -1.12 14.16
N ALA A 119 -24.58 -1.09 14.24
CA ALA A 119 -25.37 -2.28 14.54
C ALA A 119 -25.35 -3.26 13.35
N THR A 120 -25.59 -2.76 12.16
CA THR A 120 -25.49 -3.55 10.93
C THR A 120 -24.06 -4.02 10.72
N ALA A 121 -23.06 -3.13 10.86
CA ALA A 121 -21.65 -3.45 10.73
C ALA A 121 -21.23 -4.62 11.63
N GLN A 122 -21.55 -4.56 12.92
CA GLN A 122 -21.22 -5.61 13.88
C GLN A 122 -21.92 -6.93 13.52
N THR A 123 -23.23 -6.88 13.25
CA THR A 123 -24.02 -8.08 12.95
C THR A 123 -23.50 -8.81 11.72
N GLU A 124 -23.28 -8.07 10.64
CA GLU A 124 -22.79 -8.62 9.36
C GLU A 124 -21.36 -9.12 9.47
N PHE A 125 -20.49 -8.38 10.18
CA PHE A 125 -19.11 -8.78 10.40
C PHE A 125 -19.00 -10.07 11.23
N GLU A 126 -19.67 -10.11 12.40
CA GLU A 126 -19.61 -11.27 13.30
C GLU A 126 -20.18 -12.54 12.65
N ASP A 127 -21.23 -12.40 11.86
CA ASP A 127 -21.82 -13.51 11.12
C ASP A 127 -20.86 -14.03 10.04
N ALA A 128 -20.26 -13.13 9.26
CA ALA A 128 -19.26 -13.49 8.25
C ALA A 128 -17.99 -14.10 8.86
N ALA A 129 -17.53 -13.58 10.00
CA ALA A 129 -16.34 -14.06 10.71
C ALA A 129 -16.48 -15.48 11.27
N LYS A 130 -17.69 -15.99 11.48
CA LYS A 130 -17.94 -17.38 11.87
C LYS A 130 -17.73 -18.35 10.71
N GLY A 131 -17.89 -17.88 9.47
CA GLY A 131 -17.73 -18.69 8.27
C GLY A 131 -16.26 -18.91 7.90
N ASN A 132 -16.07 -19.76 6.88
CA ASN A 132 -14.77 -19.90 6.24
C ASN A 132 -14.33 -18.58 5.64
N LYS A 133 -13.06 -18.21 5.83
CA LYS A 133 -12.48 -16.94 5.36
C LYS A 133 -11.06 -17.14 4.86
N ILE A 134 -10.56 -16.19 4.07
CA ILE A 134 -9.19 -16.23 3.54
C ILE A 134 -8.20 -15.99 4.68
N LEU A 135 -7.29 -16.94 4.89
CA LEU A 135 -6.27 -16.88 5.94
C LEU A 135 -4.85 -17.18 5.45
N THR A 136 -4.71 -17.74 4.25
CA THR A 136 -3.42 -18.17 3.71
C THR A 136 -3.20 -17.62 2.30
N ALA A 137 -1.95 -17.59 1.85
CA ALA A 137 -1.58 -17.02 0.56
C ALA A 137 -2.20 -17.78 -0.64
N ASP A 138 -2.36 -19.09 -0.55
CA ASP A 138 -2.97 -19.92 -1.60
C ASP A 138 -4.49 -19.74 -1.74
N GLU A 139 -5.13 -19.10 -0.75
CA GLU A 139 -6.55 -18.79 -0.74
C GLU A 139 -6.85 -17.38 -1.27
N MET A 140 -5.82 -16.54 -1.43
CA MET A 140 -5.97 -15.16 -1.87
C MET A 140 -6.62 -15.07 -3.25
N PHE A 141 -7.41 -14.03 -3.46
CA PHE A 141 -7.96 -13.72 -4.78
C PHE A 141 -7.04 -12.75 -5.50
N ALA A 142 -6.34 -13.26 -6.51
CA ALA A 142 -5.39 -12.50 -7.29
C ALA A 142 -5.43 -12.96 -8.76
N VAL A 143 -5.31 -12.03 -9.69
CA VAL A 143 -5.25 -12.28 -11.13
C VAL A 143 -3.87 -11.92 -11.64
N LYS A 144 -3.23 -12.86 -12.33
CA LYS A 144 -1.98 -12.57 -13.03
C LYS A 144 -2.29 -11.69 -14.24
N GLU A 145 -1.70 -10.51 -14.26
CA GLU A 145 -1.89 -9.59 -15.37
C GLU A 145 -0.89 -9.86 -16.50
N ASN A 146 -1.35 -9.66 -17.73
CA ASN A 146 -0.51 -9.74 -18.91
C ASN A 146 0.16 -8.39 -19.17
N ASP A 147 1.35 -8.43 -19.76
CA ASP A 147 2.02 -7.21 -20.22
C ASP A 147 1.25 -6.54 -21.36
N GLY A 148 1.19 -5.23 -21.36
CA GLY A 148 0.57 -4.45 -22.43
C GLY A 148 -0.01 -3.12 -22.00
N TRP A 149 -0.46 -2.35 -22.98
CA TRP A 149 -1.05 -1.03 -22.76
C TRP A 149 -2.45 -1.08 -22.16
N ASP A 150 -3.19 -2.15 -22.42
CA ASP A 150 -4.60 -2.30 -22.09
C ASP A 150 -4.82 -2.93 -20.71
N VAL A 151 -3.75 -3.35 -20.05
CA VAL A 151 -3.78 -4.00 -18.74
C VAL A 151 -3.13 -3.13 -17.67
N PHE A 152 -3.40 -3.45 -16.42
CA PHE A 152 -2.91 -2.69 -15.28
C PHE A 152 -1.38 -2.50 -15.30
N SER A 153 -0.61 -3.55 -15.58
CA SER A 153 0.84 -3.49 -15.70
C SER A 153 1.31 -2.53 -16.80
N GLY A 154 0.58 -2.41 -17.90
CA GLY A 154 0.88 -1.49 -18.98
C GLY A 154 0.88 -0.01 -18.55
N VAL A 155 0.06 0.36 -17.58
CA VAL A 155 0.05 1.70 -17.00
C VAL A 155 1.36 1.99 -16.29
N TYR A 156 1.92 1.04 -15.55
CA TYR A 156 3.17 1.21 -14.81
C TYR A 156 4.42 1.13 -15.69
N THR A 157 4.32 0.51 -16.86
CA THR A 157 5.47 0.38 -17.79
C THR A 157 5.62 1.57 -18.72
N ARG A 158 4.65 2.49 -18.75
CA ARG A 158 4.73 3.70 -19.58
C ARG A 158 5.80 4.65 -19.05
N SER A 159 6.53 5.27 -19.97
CA SER A 159 7.62 6.17 -19.63
C SER A 159 7.20 7.46 -18.91
N PHE A 160 5.93 7.79 -18.95
CA PHE A 160 5.37 9.00 -18.32
C PHE A 160 4.43 8.71 -17.14
N ASP A 161 4.15 7.43 -16.87
CA ASP A 161 3.27 6.99 -15.79
C ASP A 161 4.04 6.27 -14.68
N ASP A 162 5.24 6.73 -14.38
CA ASP A 162 6.10 6.15 -13.35
C ASP A 162 5.42 6.25 -11.97
N GLN A 163 5.30 5.12 -11.28
CA GLN A 163 4.71 5.04 -9.96
C GLN A 163 5.81 5.19 -8.89
N VAL A 164 6.05 6.42 -8.51
CA VAL A 164 7.07 6.75 -7.51
C VAL A 164 6.57 6.56 -6.08
N LEU A 165 7.51 6.26 -5.17
CA LEU A 165 7.26 6.19 -3.74
C LEU A 165 6.69 7.52 -3.23
N SER A 166 5.50 7.48 -2.64
CA SER A 166 4.93 8.66 -2.00
C SER A 166 5.61 8.96 -0.66
N SER A 167 5.66 10.23 -0.28
CA SER A 167 6.22 10.64 1.02
C SER A 167 5.48 10.00 2.20
N THR A 168 4.17 9.80 2.09
CA THR A 168 3.38 9.12 3.12
C THR A 168 3.87 7.70 3.34
N VAL A 169 3.97 6.90 2.28
CA VAL A 169 4.44 5.51 2.36
C VAL A 169 5.89 5.45 2.83
N ALA A 170 6.75 6.33 2.31
CA ALA A 170 8.16 6.38 2.74
C ALA A 170 8.30 6.65 4.24
N ASN A 171 7.53 7.60 4.80
CA ASN A 171 7.57 7.90 6.23
C ASN A 171 6.99 6.77 7.09
N LEU A 172 5.99 6.03 6.58
CA LEU A 172 5.45 4.87 7.28
C LEU A 172 6.47 3.73 7.33
N LEU A 173 7.21 3.48 6.25
CA LEU A 173 8.16 2.37 6.14
C LEU A 173 9.52 2.66 6.79
N THR A 174 9.94 3.94 6.85
CA THR A 174 11.23 4.32 7.43
C THR A 174 11.26 4.07 8.93
N ASN A 175 12.23 3.29 9.39
CA ASN A 175 12.45 2.86 10.77
C ASN A 175 11.36 1.97 11.38
N LEU A 176 10.33 1.60 10.64
CA LEU A 176 9.29 0.71 11.13
C LEU A 176 9.85 -0.71 11.32
N GLY A 177 9.70 -1.24 12.53
CA GLY A 177 10.20 -2.58 12.89
C GLY A 177 11.68 -2.65 13.23
N GLY A 178 12.46 -1.59 13.00
CA GLY A 178 13.85 -1.50 13.41
C GLY A 178 14.82 -2.48 12.74
N ILE A 179 14.46 -3.05 11.59
CA ILE A 179 15.31 -3.98 10.85
C ILE A 179 16.31 -3.21 10.00
N LYS A 180 17.60 -3.51 10.17
CA LYS A 180 18.67 -2.80 9.47
C LYS A 180 18.67 -3.07 7.98
N VAL A 181 18.84 -2.02 7.19
CA VAL A 181 19.00 -2.13 5.74
C VAL A 181 20.17 -3.04 5.37
N THR A 182 21.26 -2.99 6.12
CA THR A 182 22.46 -3.82 5.90
C THR A 182 22.25 -5.32 6.18
N GLU A 183 21.26 -5.67 6.99
CA GLU A 183 20.85 -7.06 7.21
C GLU A 183 19.97 -7.58 6.05
N GLN A 184 19.20 -6.69 5.44
CA GLN A 184 18.37 -7.01 4.28
C GLN A 184 19.20 -7.05 2.98
N ARG A 185 20.09 -6.08 2.81
CA ARG A 185 20.92 -5.86 1.61
C ARG A 185 22.28 -5.31 2.01
N SER A 186 23.28 -6.15 2.20
CA SER A 186 24.64 -5.77 2.65
C SER A 186 25.36 -4.86 1.66
N ASP A 187 25.04 -4.93 0.37
CA ASP A 187 25.60 -4.07 -0.68
C ASP A 187 25.14 -2.61 -0.58
N LEU A 188 24.12 -2.32 0.21
CA LEU A 188 23.66 -0.95 0.47
C LEU A 188 24.41 -0.27 1.63
N ALA A 189 25.34 -0.96 2.29
CA ALA A 189 26.02 -0.45 3.50
C ALA A 189 26.68 0.92 3.32
N SER A 190 27.27 1.19 2.14
CA SER A 190 27.94 2.47 1.83
C SER A 190 26.94 3.64 1.67
N TYR A 191 25.65 3.34 1.49
CA TYR A 191 24.60 4.34 1.32
C TYR A 191 23.84 4.61 2.63
N VAL A 192 24.06 3.81 3.68
CA VAL A 192 23.31 3.93 4.92
C VAL A 192 23.76 5.15 5.72
N LYS A 193 22.79 5.88 6.24
CA LYS A 193 22.97 7.04 7.11
C LYS A 193 22.54 6.67 8.55
N PRO A 194 23.02 7.42 9.57
CA PRO A 194 22.62 7.19 10.96
C PRO A 194 21.09 7.25 11.14
N ALA A 195 20.58 6.50 12.11
CA ALA A 195 19.13 6.41 12.39
C ALA A 195 18.47 7.78 12.63
N ASN A 196 19.21 8.71 13.27
CA ASN A 196 18.72 10.06 13.57
C ASN A 196 19.07 11.11 12.48
N TYR A 197 19.43 10.66 11.28
CA TYR A 197 19.73 11.54 10.16
C TYR A 197 18.48 11.85 9.34
N LEU A 198 18.17 13.14 9.14
CA LEU A 198 17.08 13.59 8.31
C LEU A 198 17.44 13.74 6.82
N GLY A 199 18.72 13.92 6.54
CA GLY A 199 19.19 14.17 5.19
C GLY A 199 19.72 15.57 4.97
N ILE A 200 19.72 16.03 3.72
CA ILE A 200 20.18 17.37 3.33
C ILE A 200 18.97 18.30 3.23
N LYS A 201 19.06 19.46 3.86
CA LYS A 201 17.97 20.45 3.87
C LYS A 201 18.15 21.45 2.74
N TYR A 202 17.12 21.53 1.88
CA TYR A 202 17.03 22.48 0.76
C TYR A 202 15.73 23.30 0.82
N ASP A 203 15.47 23.98 1.92
CA ASP A 203 14.20 24.65 2.21
C ASP A 203 13.72 25.65 1.15
N ARG A 204 14.66 26.17 0.33
CA ARG A 204 14.33 27.07 -0.78
C ARG A 204 13.92 26.36 -2.07
N HIS A 205 14.03 25.05 -2.15
CA HIS A 205 13.75 24.26 -3.34
C HIS A 205 12.53 23.35 -3.22
N TYR A 206 11.76 23.45 -2.12
CA TYR A 206 10.68 22.54 -1.81
C TYR A 206 9.36 23.26 -1.52
N VAL A 207 8.25 22.62 -1.92
CA VAL A 207 6.91 23.13 -1.60
C VAL A 207 6.68 23.07 -0.09
N ALA A 208 6.34 24.22 0.49
CA ALA A 208 6.17 24.33 1.94
C ALA A 208 4.82 23.80 2.45
N ASN A 209 3.82 23.70 1.58
CA ASN A 209 2.45 23.33 1.95
C ASN A 209 2.30 21.82 2.05
N THR A 210 2.83 21.23 3.11
CA THR A 210 2.73 19.79 3.39
C THR A 210 2.76 19.53 4.88
N ASP A 211 2.02 18.52 5.33
CA ASP A 211 2.05 18.02 6.70
C ASP A 211 3.14 16.95 6.91
N ASN A 212 3.96 16.72 5.91
CA ASN A 212 5.05 15.76 5.99
C ASN A 212 6.12 16.24 6.98
N PRO A 213 6.42 15.48 8.04
CA PRO A 213 7.41 15.87 9.05
C PRO A 213 8.84 15.94 8.50
N THR A 214 9.11 15.32 7.34
CA THR A 214 10.41 15.34 6.67
C THR A 214 10.48 16.34 5.51
N LYS A 215 9.52 17.25 5.41
CA LYS A 215 9.56 18.28 4.36
C LYS A 215 10.87 19.08 4.39
N GLN A 216 11.35 19.47 3.22
CA GLN A 216 12.61 20.20 3.02
C GLN A 216 13.89 19.40 3.26
N TYR A 217 13.77 18.12 3.66
CA TYR A 217 14.92 17.25 3.81
C TYR A 217 14.92 16.18 2.71
N TRP A 218 16.05 16.04 2.04
CA TRP A 218 16.29 14.98 1.08
C TRP A 218 17.27 13.96 1.68
N LEU A 219 16.85 12.72 1.79
CA LEU A 219 17.71 11.64 2.26
C LEU A 219 18.64 11.22 1.12
N ASP A 220 19.91 11.60 1.22
CA ASP A 220 20.96 11.34 0.25
C ASP A 220 21.58 9.93 0.38
N GLY A 221 20.75 8.95 0.61
CA GLY A 221 21.12 7.55 0.81
C GLY A 221 19.97 6.76 1.40
N MET A 222 20.30 5.72 2.15
CA MET A 222 19.35 4.83 2.82
C MET A 222 19.23 5.16 4.30
N PRO A 223 18.04 5.03 4.90
CA PRO A 223 17.91 5.04 6.35
C PRO A 223 18.63 3.84 6.97
N GLU A 224 18.99 3.90 8.23
CA GLU A 224 19.61 2.76 8.94
C GLU A 224 18.66 1.57 9.00
N ASN A 225 17.39 1.83 9.30
CA ASN A 225 16.35 0.81 9.44
C ASN A 225 15.20 1.08 8.47
N LEU A 226 14.67 0.02 7.90
CA LEU A 226 13.58 0.07 6.93
C LEU A 226 12.70 -1.17 7.09
N ASP A 227 11.39 -1.02 6.92
CA ASP A 227 10.48 -2.16 6.84
C ASP A 227 10.98 -3.15 5.75
N PRO A 228 11.15 -4.44 6.06
CA PRO A 228 11.74 -5.40 5.13
C PRO A 228 10.96 -5.56 3.80
N ARG A 229 9.66 -5.26 3.79
CA ARG A 229 8.83 -5.31 2.59
C ARG A 229 9.17 -4.20 1.60
N ALA A 230 9.72 -3.10 2.09
CA ALA A 230 10.01 -1.91 1.28
C ALA A 230 10.92 -2.20 0.08
N LEU A 231 12.01 -2.95 0.29
CA LEU A 231 12.96 -3.32 -0.77
C LEU A 231 12.45 -4.45 -1.70
N LYS A 232 11.34 -5.12 -1.31
CA LYS A 232 10.63 -6.06 -2.19
C LYS A 232 9.60 -5.36 -3.07
N ILE A 233 9.00 -4.27 -2.57
CA ILE A 233 7.98 -3.50 -3.27
C ILE A 233 8.61 -2.47 -4.20
N PHE A 234 9.62 -1.73 -3.72
CA PHE A 234 10.21 -0.60 -4.43
C PHE A 234 11.62 -0.91 -4.93
N CYS A 235 11.89 -0.50 -6.16
CA CYS A 235 13.22 -0.46 -6.73
C CYS A 235 13.87 0.91 -6.46
N LEU A 236 15.11 0.91 -5.97
CA LEU A 236 15.86 2.13 -5.73
C LEU A 236 16.44 2.69 -7.05
N PRO A 237 16.66 4.00 -7.15
CA PRO A 237 17.32 4.59 -8.31
C PRO A 237 18.69 3.97 -8.56
N ASP A 238 18.98 3.58 -9.80
CA ASP A 238 20.25 2.99 -10.25
C ASP A 238 20.69 1.73 -9.46
N ASP A 239 19.76 0.94 -9.03
CA ASP A 239 20.01 -0.26 -8.23
C ASP A 239 19.95 -1.54 -9.08
N GLU A 240 20.90 -1.69 -10.00
CA GLU A 240 20.98 -2.85 -10.91
C GLU A 240 21.11 -4.20 -10.19
N ASN A 241 21.48 -4.20 -8.91
CA ASN A 241 21.61 -5.42 -8.11
C ASN A 241 20.28 -5.87 -7.47
N ALA A 242 19.22 -5.05 -7.56
CA ALA A 242 17.93 -5.40 -7.01
C ALA A 242 17.24 -6.48 -7.84
N GLU A 243 16.65 -7.48 -7.19
CA GLU A 243 15.85 -8.52 -7.84
C GLU A 243 14.66 -7.93 -8.61
N ASN A 244 14.10 -6.83 -8.10
CA ASN A 244 12.97 -6.12 -8.68
C ASN A 244 13.36 -4.93 -9.56
N TYR A 245 14.59 -4.90 -10.06
CA TYR A 245 15.15 -3.82 -10.87
C TYR A 245 14.39 -3.60 -12.18
N ILE A 246 14.27 -2.35 -12.59
CA ILE A 246 13.63 -1.92 -13.84
C ILE A 246 14.63 -1.18 -14.70
N ASP A 247 14.97 -1.71 -15.87
CA ASP A 247 15.98 -1.16 -16.80
C ASP A 247 15.76 0.31 -17.19
N LYS A 248 14.52 0.74 -17.26
CA LYS A 248 14.18 2.14 -17.60
C LYS A 248 14.65 3.19 -16.60
N TYR A 249 15.19 2.76 -15.45
CA TYR A 249 15.78 3.66 -14.46
C TYR A 249 17.14 4.18 -14.82
N ASN A 250 17.94 3.41 -15.56
CA ASN A 250 19.34 3.72 -15.84
C ASN A 250 19.56 5.12 -16.42
N ASP A 251 18.67 5.53 -17.31
CA ASP A 251 18.77 6.81 -18.01
C ASP A 251 18.17 7.99 -17.23
N ARG A 252 17.60 7.75 -16.04
CA ARG A 252 16.81 8.76 -15.34
C ARG A 252 17.29 9.10 -13.95
N THR A 253 18.14 8.28 -13.35
CA THR A 253 18.68 8.57 -12.01
C THR A 253 19.51 9.85 -12.06
N ALA A 254 19.20 10.79 -11.18
CA ALA A 254 19.96 12.01 -11.03
C ALA A 254 21.32 11.71 -10.41
N LYS A 255 22.36 11.62 -11.22
CA LYS A 255 23.76 11.36 -10.78
C LYS A 255 24.61 12.63 -10.74
N ASP A 256 24.40 13.53 -11.69
CA ASP A 256 25.12 14.79 -11.82
C ASP A 256 24.15 15.97 -11.93
N PHE A 257 23.06 15.88 -11.19
CA PHE A 257 22.06 16.92 -11.22
C PHE A 257 22.52 18.14 -10.43
N VAL A 258 22.51 19.31 -11.06
CA VAL A 258 23.00 20.54 -10.44
C VAL A 258 21.83 21.45 -10.08
N LEU A 259 21.70 21.75 -8.80
CA LEU A 259 20.85 22.85 -8.33
C LEU A 259 21.66 24.14 -8.29
N TYR A 260 21.10 25.19 -8.82
CA TYR A 260 21.72 26.51 -8.69
C TYR A 260 21.52 27.08 -7.29
N THR A 261 22.51 27.82 -6.79
CA THR A 261 22.30 28.67 -5.62
C THR A 261 21.18 29.67 -5.92
N VAL A 262 20.30 29.89 -4.97
CA VAL A 262 19.19 30.83 -5.12
C VAL A 262 19.29 31.96 -4.10
N ASP A 263 18.75 33.13 -4.45
CA ASP A 263 18.63 34.26 -3.55
C ASP A 263 17.54 34.03 -2.47
N GLU A 264 17.31 35.01 -1.61
CA GLU A 264 16.30 34.96 -0.54
C GLU A 264 14.86 34.81 -1.08
N ASN A 265 14.63 35.17 -2.35
CA ASN A 265 13.36 35.05 -3.03
C ASN A 265 13.24 33.73 -3.82
N GLY A 266 14.30 32.92 -3.83
CA GLY A 266 14.32 31.65 -4.55
C GLY A 266 14.69 31.77 -6.03
N ASN A 267 15.17 32.94 -6.50
CA ASN A 267 15.63 33.11 -7.87
C ASN A 267 17.05 32.59 -8.02
N PRO A 268 17.38 31.89 -9.12
CA PRO A 268 18.74 31.46 -9.39
C PRO A 268 19.71 32.63 -9.41
N ILE A 269 20.82 32.51 -8.68
CA ILE A 269 21.92 33.47 -8.73
C ILE A 269 22.82 33.05 -9.90
N PRO A 270 22.89 33.84 -10.98
CA PRO A 270 23.78 33.55 -12.08
C PRO A 270 25.24 33.65 -11.62
N ASN A 271 25.98 32.55 -11.65
CA ASN A 271 27.39 32.58 -11.36
C ASN A 271 28.19 31.85 -12.44
N LYS A 272 29.08 32.53 -13.14
CA LYS A 272 29.91 31.96 -14.19
C LYS A 272 31.06 31.11 -13.65
N ASP A 273 31.48 31.35 -12.41
CA ASP A 273 32.69 30.74 -11.82
C ASP A 273 32.37 29.82 -10.61
N ASN A 274 31.22 29.65 -10.37
CA ASN A 274 30.42 28.80 -9.47
C ASN A 274 31.04 28.06 -8.28
N PRO A 275 30.96 28.62 -7.07
CA PRO A 275 30.92 27.84 -5.83
C PRO A 275 29.50 27.52 -5.34
N GLY A 276 28.46 27.83 -6.09
CA GLY A 276 27.08 27.67 -5.66
C GLY A 276 26.33 26.46 -6.24
N GLU A 277 26.98 25.58 -6.96
CA GLU A 277 26.36 24.37 -7.49
C GLU A 277 26.20 23.30 -6.42
N ILE A 278 24.98 22.84 -6.26
CA ILE A 278 24.65 21.71 -5.40
C ILE A 278 24.46 20.51 -6.29
N LYS A 279 25.40 19.58 -6.25
CA LYS A 279 25.25 18.31 -6.94
C LYS A 279 24.36 17.36 -6.16
N ILE A 280 23.37 16.78 -6.83
CA ILE A 280 22.52 15.73 -6.30
C ILE A 280 22.90 14.44 -7.01
N ASP A 281 23.26 13.43 -6.22
CA ASP A 281 23.39 12.05 -6.64
C ASP A 281 22.34 11.22 -5.91
N ALA A 282 21.36 10.74 -6.66
CA ALA A 282 20.23 9.96 -6.12
C ALA A 282 20.45 8.45 -6.21
N THR A 283 21.66 8.00 -6.58
CA THR A 283 21.98 6.57 -6.66
C THR A 283 21.65 5.87 -5.35
N ARG A 284 20.77 4.89 -5.42
CA ARG A 284 20.31 4.07 -4.27
C ARG A 284 19.83 4.88 -3.08
N CYS A 285 19.19 6.03 -3.33
CA CYS A 285 18.60 6.85 -2.27
C CYS A 285 17.18 6.40 -1.93
N TRP A 286 16.88 6.36 -0.63
CA TRP A 286 15.53 6.27 -0.10
C TRP A 286 15.02 7.69 0.17
N ASN A 287 14.55 8.35 -0.87
CA ASN A 287 14.09 9.72 -0.78
C ASN A 287 12.59 9.78 -0.54
N GLY A 288 12.20 9.88 0.72
CA GLY A 288 10.82 10.06 1.15
C GLY A 288 10.27 11.46 0.96
N TYR A 289 10.74 12.16 -0.03
CA TYR A 289 10.48 13.58 -0.24
C TYR A 289 9.09 13.82 -0.83
N PRO A 290 8.35 14.84 -0.38
CA PRO A 290 7.10 15.26 -1.01
C PRO A 290 7.40 15.93 -2.36
N ALA A 291 8.05 15.19 -3.23
CA ALA A 291 8.19 15.55 -4.60
C ALA A 291 6.82 15.50 -5.26
N GLY A 292 6.51 16.43 -6.12
CA GLY A 292 5.33 16.32 -6.98
C GLY A 292 5.32 14.97 -7.70
N SER A 293 4.30 14.69 -8.43
CA SER A 293 3.93 13.38 -8.98
C SER A 293 5.05 12.56 -9.66
N ARG A 294 6.21 13.12 -9.93
CA ARG A 294 7.30 12.42 -10.63
C ARG A 294 8.70 12.61 -10.04
N GLY A 295 8.79 13.16 -8.85
CA GLY A 295 9.99 13.09 -8.03
C GLY A 295 11.29 13.59 -8.65
N GLY A 296 11.24 14.54 -9.53
CA GLY A 296 12.42 15.11 -10.15
C GLY A 296 12.69 16.55 -9.74
N TRP A 297 13.93 16.97 -9.83
CA TRP A 297 14.36 18.33 -9.66
C TRP A 297 14.78 18.90 -11.00
N SER A 298 14.59 20.19 -11.22
CA SER A 298 15.10 20.84 -12.42
C SER A 298 15.96 22.05 -12.06
N PRO A 299 17.17 22.14 -12.57
CA PRO A 299 18.00 23.32 -12.36
C PRO A 299 17.43 24.57 -13.02
N THR A 300 16.52 24.41 -13.97
CA THR A 300 15.89 25.51 -14.71
C THR A 300 14.55 25.95 -14.14
N LEU A 301 14.01 25.22 -13.16
CA LEU A 301 12.77 25.58 -12.50
C LEU A 301 13.04 26.53 -11.34
N ALA A 302 12.12 27.47 -11.19
CA ALA A 302 12.13 28.40 -10.09
C ALA A 302 11.93 27.67 -8.74
N TYR A 303 12.17 28.42 -7.70
CA TYR A 303 11.95 28.05 -6.31
C TYR A 303 10.72 27.13 -6.10
N ASN A 304 10.91 26.05 -5.36
CA ASN A 304 9.89 25.06 -5.02
C ASN A 304 9.19 24.36 -6.20
N GLN A 305 9.76 24.37 -7.37
CA GLN A 305 9.22 23.63 -8.49
C GLN A 305 9.94 22.31 -8.70
N LEU A 306 9.17 21.28 -9.00
CA LEU A 306 9.64 19.94 -9.30
C LEU A 306 9.41 19.63 -10.77
N VAL A 307 10.26 18.79 -11.34
CA VAL A 307 10.03 18.29 -12.69
C VAL A 307 8.77 17.44 -12.69
N THR A 308 7.73 17.91 -13.38
CA THR A 308 6.44 17.23 -13.45
C THR A 308 6.25 16.37 -14.71
N ASN A 309 7.12 16.56 -15.71
CA ASN A 309 6.97 15.92 -17.01
C ASN A 309 8.14 14.97 -17.29
N GLY A 310 8.24 13.90 -16.68
CA GLY A 310 9.10 12.72 -16.81
C GLY A 310 10.10 12.55 -17.97
N TYR A 311 10.45 13.59 -18.69
CA TYR A 311 11.36 13.56 -19.83
C TYR A 311 12.76 14.11 -19.55
N GLY A 312 13.08 14.41 -18.29
CA GLY A 312 14.40 14.89 -17.90
C GLY A 312 15.19 13.91 -17.06
N PRO A 313 16.53 13.97 -17.05
CA PRO A 313 17.33 13.29 -16.05
C PRO A 313 16.93 13.87 -14.68
N GLY A 314 16.52 13.06 -13.74
CA GLY A 314 16.15 13.60 -12.44
C GLY A 314 15.22 12.76 -11.60
N CYS A 315 15.16 11.47 -11.80
CA CYS A 315 14.52 10.59 -10.83
C CYS A 315 15.37 10.53 -9.55
N THR A 316 14.79 10.95 -8.45
CA THR A 316 15.41 10.92 -7.12
C THR A 316 14.68 9.99 -6.16
N LEU A 317 13.60 9.35 -6.61
CA LEU A 317 12.71 8.54 -5.78
C LEU A 317 12.73 7.08 -6.19
N PRO A 318 12.60 6.16 -5.25
CA PRO A 318 12.24 4.78 -5.55
C PRO A 318 10.92 4.71 -6.32
N MET A 319 10.78 3.69 -7.16
CA MET A 319 9.54 3.39 -7.89
C MET A 319 9.09 1.96 -7.59
N LEU A 320 7.84 1.63 -7.90
CA LEU A 320 7.38 0.25 -7.84
C LEU A 320 8.30 -0.64 -8.67
N GLY A 321 8.77 -1.72 -8.08
CA GLY A 321 9.66 -2.69 -8.71
C GLY A 321 9.00 -3.43 -9.87
N LYS A 322 9.82 -4.09 -10.71
CA LYS A 322 9.35 -4.81 -11.92
C LYS A 322 8.24 -5.81 -11.63
N ASP A 323 8.27 -6.42 -10.46
CA ASP A 323 7.26 -7.39 -10.06
C ASP A 323 5.85 -6.81 -9.96
N TYR A 324 5.73 -5.50 -9.70
CA TYR A 324 4.46 -4.77 -9.69
C TYR A 324 4.13 -4.15 -11.05
N CYS A 325 5.15 -3.99 -11.90
CA CYS A 325 5.02 -3.40 -13.22
C CYS A 325 4.95 -4.43 -14.34
N GLN A 326 5.45 -5.65 -14.12
CA GLN A 326 5.65 -6.67 -15.15
C GLN A 326 5.24 -8.05 -14.62
N GLY A 327 3.97 -8.41 -14.82
CA GLY A 327 3.55 -9.80 -14.67
C GLY A 327 3.30 -10.31 -13.25
N LYS A 328 3.19 -9.44 -12.23
CA LYS A 328 2.67 -9.85 -10.93
C LYS A 328 1.14 -9.86 -10.89
N SER A 329 0.63 -10.56 -9.91
CA SER A 329 -0.80 -10.69 -9.72
C SER A 329 -1.39 -9.43 -9.06
N ARG A 330 -2.46 -8.91 -9.64
CA ARG A 330 -3.31 -7.93 -8.99
C ARG A 330 -4.13 -8.62 -7.91
N ILE A 331 -3.95 -8.18 -6.66
CA ILE A 331 -4.63 -8.76 -5.50
C ILE A 331 -5.98 -8.08 -5.30
N PHE A 332 -7.06 -8.86 -5.29
CA PHE A 332 -8.40 -8.40 -4.95
C PHE A 332 -8.71 -8.56 -3.46
N PHE A 333 -8.16 -9.63 -2.85
CA PHE A 333 -8.26 -9.84 -1.42
C PHE A 333 -7.06 -10.65 -0.91
N ALA A 334 -6.37 -10.09 0.09
CA ALA A 334 -5.18 -10.68 0.69
C ALA A 334 -5.49 -11.38 2.03
N ALA A 335 -4.68 -12.39 2.38
CA ALA A 335 -4.82 -13.10 3.65
C ALA A 335 -4.61 -12.17 4.86
N TRP A 336 -3.61 -11.30 4.81
CA TRP A 336 -3.34 -10.35 5.90
C TRP A 336 -4.46 -9.34 6.11
N GLU A 337 -5.23 -9.02 5.09
CA GLU A 337 -6.39 -8.13 5.23
C GLU A 337 -7.45 -8.74 6.15
N THR A 338 -7.75 -10.04 6.03
CA THR A 338 -8.66 -10.73 6.95
C THR A 338 -8.21 -10.57 8.40
N TYR A 339 -6.91 -10.79 8.66
CA TYR A 339 -6.39 -10.67 10.01
C TYR A 339 -6.46 -9.25 10.57
N PHE A 340 -6.16 -8.24 9.76
CA PHE A 340 -6.27 -6.85 10.21
C PHE A 340 -7.72 -6.41 10.41
N LEU A 341 -8.67 -6.91 9.62
CA LEU A 341 -10.10 -6.71 9.85
C LEU A 341 -10.56 -7.34 11.17
N LEU A 342 -10.10 -8.55 11.48
CA LEU A 342 -10.38 -9.22 12.76
C LEU A 342 -9.75 -8.45 13.94
N ALA A 343 -8.53 -7.93 13.78
CA ALA A 343 -7.86 -7.13 14.79
C ALA A 343 -8.63 -5.85 15.11
N GLU A 344 -9.05 -5.12 14.08
CA GLU A 344 -9.83 -3.89 14.22
C GLU A 344 -11.19 -4.17 14.88
N ALA A 345 -11.93 -5.18 14.43
CA ALA A 345 -13.20 -5.58 15.01
C ALA A 345 -13.08 -6.00 16.48
N SER A 346 -11.99 -6.71 16.84
CA SER A 346 -11.73 -7.08 18.24
C SER A 346 -11.50 -5.86 19.13
N LEU A 347 -10.88 -4.79 18.63
CA LEU A 347 -10.75 -3.52 19.37
C LEU A 347 -12.10 -2.84 19.60
N TYR A 348 -13.08 -3.03 18.70
CA TYR A 348 -14.45 -2.54 18.89
C TYR A 348 -15.27 -3.42 19.83
N GLY A 349 -14.71 -4.52 20.35
CA GLY A 349 -15.39 -5.47 21.23
C GLY A 349 -16.31 -6.45 20.48
N TRP A 350 -16.16 -6.58 19.16
CA TRP A 350 -16.94 -7.53 18.37
C TRP A 350 -16.45 -8.96 18.58
N ASN A 351 -17.33 -9.93 18.42
CA ASN A 351 -16.99 -11.34 18.56
C ASN A 351 -16.31 -11.87 17.30
N THR A 352 -14.99 -11.88 17.28
CA THR A 352 -14.16 -12.31 16.16
C THR A 352 -13.57 -13.71 16.32
N GLY A 353 -13.66 -14.30 17.52
CA GLY A 353 -13.03 -15.58 17.86
C GLY A 353 -11.50 -15.49 18.09
N THR A 354 -10.92 -14.28 18.09
CA THR A 354 -9.49 -14.02 18.33
C THR A 354 -9.30 -12.72 19.09
N THR A 355 -8.13 -12.50 19.66
CA THR A 355 -7.77 -11.21 20.26
C THR A 355 -7.23 -10.24 19.20
N ALA A 356 -7.33 -8.93 19.46
CA ALA A 356 -6.77 -7.92 18.56
C ALA A 356 -5.27 -8.11 18.33
N LYS A 357 -4.51 -8.43 19.39
CA LYS A 357 -3.07 -8.69 19.31
C LYS A 357 -2.75 -9.89 18.42
N GLU A 358 -3.41 -11.01 18.68
CA GLU A 358 -3.16 -12.25 17.92
C GLU A 358 -3.47 -12.05 16.43
N ALA A 359 -4.61 -11.44 16.12
CA ALA A 359 -4.98 -11.15 14.75
C ALA A 359 -3.99 -10.18 14.08
N TYR A 360 -3.60 -9.10 14.76
CA TYR A 360 -2.60 -8.15 14.27
C TYR A 360 -1.26 -8.83 13.94
N GLU A 361 -0.73 -9.62 14.87
CA GLU A 361 0.54 -10.33 14.67
C GLU A 361 0.45 -11.37 13.54
N ASN A 362 -0.68 -12.06 13.41
CA ASN A 362 -0.91 -13.01 12.32
C ASN A 362 -1.04 -12.30 10.95
N GLY A 363 -1.63 -11.12 10.90
CA GLY A 363 -1.67 -10.30 9.69
C GLY A 363 -0.26 -9.91 9.22
N ILE A 364 0.61 -9.47 10.13
CA ILE A 364 2.01 -9.17 9.81
C ILE A 364 2.73 -10.43 9.32
N LYS A 365 2.58 -11.57 10.00
CA LYS A 365 3.20 -12.84 9.57
C LYS A 365 2.77 -13.25 8.16
N ALA A 366 1.47 -13.17 7.86
CA ALA A 366 0.95 -13.50 6.53
C ALA A 366 1.50 -12.54 5.43
N SER A 367 1.61 -11.25 5.74
CA SER A 367 2.23 -10.27 4.84
C SER A 367 3.72 -10.57 4.62
N PHE A 368 4.46 -10.85 5.68
CA PHE A 368 5.90 -11.16 5.61
C PHE A 368 6.18 -12.45 4.83
N GLU A 369 5.33 -13.46 4.99
CA GLU A 369 5.40 -14.70 4.21
C GLU A 369 5.20 -14.42 2.73
N TYR A 370 4.19 -13.64 2.37
CA TYR A 370 3.92 -13.27 0.97
C TYR A 370 5.07 -12.52 0.31
N PHE A 371 5.71 -11.59 1.05
CA PHE A 371 6.85 -10.83 0.53
C PHE A 371 8.20 -11.57 0.64
N GLY A 372 8.23 -12.78 1.22
CA GLY A 372 9.46 -13.57 1.38
C GLY A 372 10.46 -12.97 2.34
N VAL A 373 9.98 -12.37 3.44
CA VAL A 373 10.81 -11.71 4.47
C VAL A 373 10.52 -12.23 5.89
N SER A 374 10.05 -13.47 5.99
CA SER A 374 9.62 -14.09 7.26
C SER A 374 10.73 -14.21 8.30
N GLU A 375 11.98 -14.23 7.90
CA GLU A 375 13.14 -14.28 8.79
C GLU A 375 13.20 -13.08 9.75
N TYR A 376 12.66 -11.94 9.36
CA TYR A 376 12.66 -10.72 10.19
C TYR A 376 11.45 -10.59 11.12
N VAL A 377 10.45 -11.46 11.00
CA VAL A 377 9.13 -11.26 11.63
C VAL A 377 9.19 -11.16 13.15
N ASN A 378 10.05 -11.96 13.81
CA ASN A 378 10.14 -11.97 15.27
C ASN A 378 10.73 -10.66 15.82
N ASP A 379 11.80 -10.17 15.22
CA ASP A 379 12.44 -8.92 15.61
C ASP A 379 11.52 -7.74 15.29
N TYR A 380 10.86 -7.78 14.14
CA TYR A 380 9.88 -6.78 13.73
C TYR A 380 8.72 -6.66 14.73
N LEU A 381 8.09 -7.78 15.13
CA LEU A 381 6.97 -7.79 16.08
C LEU A 381 7.35 -7.33 17.49
N ASN A 382 8.62 -7.45 17.86
CA ASN A 382 9.12 -7.00 19.16
C ASN A 382 9.68 -5.57 19.16
N SER A 383 9.74 -4.93 18.00
CA SER A 383 10.33 -3.60 17.86
C SER A 383 9.46 -2.51 18.47
N THR A 384 10.09 -1.65 19.27
CA THR A 384 9.52 -0.42 19.82
C THR A 384 9.96 0.83 19.07
N ASN A 385 10.73 0.66 17.98
CA ASN A 385 11.19 1.77 17.16
C ASN A 385 10.01 2.46 16.49
N TYR A 386 9.96 3.77 16.57
CA TYR A 386 8.96 4.57 15.87
C TYR A 386 9.40 4.80 14.42
N ASN A 387 8.44 4.68 13.51
CA ASN A 387 8.61 5.20 12.16
C ASN A 387 8.61 6.74 12.16
N ARG A 388 8.74 7.36 10.99
CA ARG A 388 8.78 8.83 10.85
C ARG A 388 7.47 9.54 11.23
N VAL A 389 6.38 8.81 11.40
CA VAL A 389 5.08 9.37 11.84
C VAL A 389 4.75 9.04 13.30
N GLY A 390 5.63 8.32 14.00
CA GLY A 390 5.49 8.07 15.43
C GLY A 390 4.81 6.77 15.82
N THR A 391 4.68 5.82 14.89
CA THR A 391 4.06 4.51 15.14
C THR A 391 5.13 3.42 15.26
N SER A 392 5.04 2.57 16.28
CA SER A 392 5.87 1.37 16.45
C SER A 392 5.10 0.09 16.16
N VAL A 393 5.83 -1.02 15.94
CA VAL A 393 5.21 -2.30 15.59
C VAL A 393 4.69 -3.06 16.82
N LYS A 394 5.48 -3.19 17.87
CA LYS A 394 5.12 -3.99 19.05
C LYS A 394 3.73 -3.61 19.57
N PHE A 395 2.80 -4.58 19.59
CA PHE A 395 1.41 -4.30 19.89
C PHE A 395 1.21 -3.65 21.26
N ASP A 396 1.85 -4.19 22.30
CA ASP A 396 1.70 -3.70 23.68
C ASP A 396 2.49 -2.40 23.98
N HIS A 397 3.29 -1.90 23.03
CA HIS A 397 4.03 -0.65 23.17
C HIS A 397 3.18 0.52 22.67
N THR A 398 2.40 1.11 23.55
CA THR A 398 1.46 2.22 23.23
C THR A 398 1.93 3.58 23.75
N THR A 399 3.19 3.70 24.15
CA THR A 399 3.79 4.99 24.53
C THR A 399 3.82 5.90 23.32
N GLU A 400 3.30 7.12 23.45
CA GLU A 400 3.40 8.13 22.39
C GLU A 400 4.84 8.61 22.23
N PRO A 401 5.32 8.86 21.01
CA PRO A 401 6.66 9.36 20.77
C PRO A 401 6.82 10.79 21.31
N THR A 402 8.03 11.09 21.73
CA THR A 402 8.44 12.47 22.06
C THR A 402 9.27 13.03 20.93
N ALA A 403 9.36 14.37 20.87
CA ALA A 403 10.26 15.04 19.92
C ALA A 403 11.71 14.55 20.12
N GLU A 404 12.42 14.39 19.01
CA GLU A 404 13.80 13.87 19.00
C GLU A 404 14.77 14.92 18.43
N GLN A 405 16.03 14.88 18.88
CA GLN A 405 17.09 15.64 18.23
C GLN A 405 17.62 14.83 17.04
N MET A 406 17.52 15.43 15.85
CA MET A 406 17.99 14.81 14.61
C MET A 406 19.03 15.67 13.90
N THR A 407 19.97 15.03 13.27
CA THR A 407 21.02 15.70 12.50
C THR A 407 20.62 15.83 11.03
N TYR A 408 21.06 16.91 10.41
CA TYR A 408 20.95 17.13 8.99
C TYR A 408 22.17 17.90 8.45
N VAL A 409 22.34 17.91 7.15
CA VAL A 409 23.32 18.76 6.46
C VAL A 409 22.57 19.90 5.79
N ASP A 410 22.99 21.12 6.07
CA ASP A 410 22.47 22.28 5.36
C ASP A 410 22.95 22.24 3.89
N GLY A 411 22.00 22.21 2.96
CA GLY A 411 22.30 22.03 1.53
C GLY A 411 23.10 23.17 0.91
N TYR A 412 23.09 24.35 1.52
CA TYR A 412 23.79 25.54 1.05
C TYR A 412 25.17 25.70 1.71
N SER A 413 25.24 25.68 3.04
CA SER A 413 26.48 25.83 3.78
C SER A 413 27.32 24.56 3.87
N LYS A 414 26.73 23.40 3.62
CA LYS A 414 27.33 22.07 3.79
C LYS A 414 27.70 21.73 5.25
N GLU A 415 27.22 22.51 6.19
CA GLU A 415 27.46 22.29 7.62
C GLU A 415 26.48 21.29 8.18
N GLN A 416 26.95 20.42 9.07
CA GLN A 416 26.10 19.57 9.87
C GLN A 416 25.43 20.40 10.97
N LYS A 417 24.13 20.29 11.09
CA LYS A 417 23.30 20.98 12.08
C LYS A 417 22.37 19.99 12.78
N THR A 418 21.78 20.41 13.87
CA THR A 418 20.80 19.65 14.63
C THR A 418 19.47 20.39 14.65
N VAL A 419 18.39 19.66 14.59
CA VAL A 419 17.04 20.17 14.69
C VAL A 419 16.20 19.29 15.58
N THR A 420 15.25 19.89 16.30
CA THR A 420 14.22 19.12 16.99
C THR A 420 13.23 18.60 15.94
N TYR A 421 13.16 17.28 15.82
CA TYR A 421 12.18 16.61 14.97
C TYR A 421 10.89 16.42 15.77
N GLU A 422 9.85 17.07 15.34
CA GLU A 422 8.52 16.94 15.92
C GLU A 422 7.68 15.98 15.08
N TYR A 423 7.12 14.97 15.74
CA TYR A 423 6.19 14.07 15.09
C TYR A 423 4.91 14.81 14.68
N PRO A 424 4.18 14.33 13.66
CA PRO A 424 2.91 14.93 13.30
C PRO A 424 1.93 14.89 14.49
N THR A 425 0.98 15.82 14.51
CA THR A 425 -0.07 15.81 15.54
C THR A 425 -1.02 14.63 15.32
N ALA A 426 -1.65 14.14 16.37
CA ALA A 426 -2.60 13.03 16.31
C ALA A 426 -3.72 13.25 15.27
N SER A 427 -4.14 14.51 15.06
CA SER A 427 -5.15 14.86 14.03
C SER A 427 -4.67 14.65 12.58
N LYS A 428 -3.39 14.41 12.36
CA LYS A 428 -2.76 14.19 11.05
C LYS A 428 -2.28 12.75 10.85
N THR A 429 -2.61 11.86 11.77
CA THR A 429 -2.39 10.41 11.61
C THR A 429 -3.43 9.81 10.69
N LEU A 430 -3.19 8.57 10.25
CA LEU A 430 -4.14 7.83 9.41
C LEU A 430 -5.54 7.74 10.03
N TYR A 431 -5.64 7.71 11.36
CA TYR A 431 -6.90 7.57 12.07
C TYR A 431 -7.32 8.80 12.88
N GLY A 432 -6.45 9.81 12.99
CA GLY A 432 -6.74 11.07 13.67
C GLY A 432 -6.93 10.98 15.17
N LYS A 433 -6.40 9.96 15.85
CA LYS A 433 -6.57 9.74 17.30
C LYS A 433 -5.27 9.83 18.08
N ALA A 434 -4.37 8.88 17.85
CA ALA A 434 -3.07 8.79 18.52
C ALA A 434 -2.02 8.37 17.50
N LEU A 435 -0.74 8.60 17.80
CA LEU A 435 0.36 8.19 16.93
C LEU A 435 0.71 6.72 17.10
N ASN A 436 0.49 6.15 18.28
CA ASN A 436 0.99 4.81 18.64
C ASN A 436 0.01 3.94 19.43
N ASP A 437 -1.30 4.18 19.34
CA ASP A 437 -2.30 3.29 19.91
C ASP A 437 -2.50 2.02 19.07
N HIS A 438 -3.24 1.06 19.60
CA HIS A 438 -3.50 -0.22 18.93
C HIS A 438 -4.17 -0.04 17.57
N LEU A 439 -5.12 0.90 17.46
CA LEU A 439 -5.85 1.13 16.22
C LEU A 439 -4.95 1.74 15.15
N THR A 440 -4.13 2.73 15.52
CA THR A 440 -3.15 3.33 14.60
C THR A 440 -2.16 2.29 14.05
N LYS A 441 -1.70 1.36 14.91
CA LYS A 441 -0.83 0.25 14.48
C LYS A 441 -1.52 -0.65 13.44
N ILE A 442 -2.77 -1.06 13.71
CA ILE A 442 -3.54 -1.89 12.79
C ILE A 442 -3.75 -1.17 11.46
N ILE A 443 -4.17 0.10 11.48
CA ILE A 443 -4.40 0.89 10.27
C ILE A 443 -3.09 1.12 9.51
N THR A 444 -1.98 1.35 10.20
CA THR A 444 -0.65 1.46 9.56
C THR A 444 -0.31 0.19 8.78
N GLN A 445 -0.51 -0.98 9.37
CA GLN A 445 -0.24 -2.26 8.70
C GLN A 445 -1.24 -2.58 7.57
N LYS A 446 -2.49 -2.14 7.69
CA LYS A 446 -3.48 -2.24 6.60
C LYS A 446 -3.14 -1.35 5.41
N PHE A 447 -2.47 -0.21 5.67
CA PHE A 447 -2.11 0.76 4.64
C PHE A 447 -0.85 0.36 3.86
N ILE A 448 0.11 -0.29 4.52
CA ILE A 448 1.32 -0.86 3.91
C ILE A 448 1.00 -2.14 3.13
#